data_e765fb9f809c5f6a24c836bff9f22126
#
_entry.id   e765fb9f809c5f6a24c836bff9f22126
#
_cell.length_a   1.000
_cell.length_b   1.000
_cell.length_c   1.000
_cell.angle_alpha   90.00
_cell.angle_beta   90.00
_cell.angle_gamma   90.00
#
_symmetry.space_group_name_H-M   'P 1'
#
loop_
_entity.id
_entity.type
_entity.pdbx_description
1 polymer ?
#
loop_
_entity_poly.entity_id
_entity_poly.type
_entity_poly.pdbx_seq_one_letter_code
_entity_poly.pdbx_strand_id
1 'polypeptide(L)'
;MPTQESPLKAAIVGLHIHAGSLHPDKNHGLLKSFKAQEDVEIIAYCESSPDQAEALDEIRHADPEARIYTDLDSLMANEDFDFAVIMLPPNEATPAALRLAESGKHIFIEKQAARRATDMQQLCDVVANKKLVTQVGYPWPHHPVPMEMKRLIDAGALGRLVDMEARLVTVQVKPGLREPDFWMYRSEGEGGGILHMEGGHWLTLFRFFSDAEVKSVTALCGRGTGYIEESLEDVATVALEFDNGVHACLHMGYLLSGAGPRNDTYFGLRGTLGAATWQPTGEGNFTVNSIAPGWEAAPERRFSMEITKRPVYADQWGYEFVAEFVRAIRQGSKTKVCIHDAYRVMQIIDASYESSRTGQRIELT
;
A
#
# COMPACT_ATOMS: atom_id res chain seq x y z
N MET A 1 8.97 -11.30 36.31
CA MET A 1 9.24 -11.33 34.88
C MET A 1 7.90 -11.16 34.19
N PRO A 2 7.71 -10.27 33.20
CA PRO A 2 6.46 -10.27 32.47
C PRO A 2 6.28 -11.63 31.84
N THR A 3 5.13 -12.23 31.97
CA THR A 3 4.74 -13.46 31.28
C THR A 3 4.82 -13.17 29.80
N GLN A 4 5.69 -13.84 29.07
CA GLN A 4 5.77 -13.71 27.60
C GLN A 4 4.41 -14.19 27.08
N GLU A 5 3.65 -13.29 26.48
CA GLU A 5 2.39 -13.65 25.83
C GLU A 5 2.67 -14.64 24.70
N SER A 6 1.78 -15.59 24.48
CA SER A 6 1.94 -16.54 23.38
C SER A 6 1.97 -15.79 22.03
N PRO A 7 2.73 -16.28 21.04
CA PRO A 7 2.72 -15.73 19.69
C PRO A 7 1.31 -15.68 19.11
N LEU A 8 1.00 -14.63 18.34
CA LEU A 8 -0.22 -14.58 17.55
C LEU A 8 -0.12 -15.56 16.39
N LYS A 9 -1.15 -16.34 16.19
CA LYS A 9 -1.24 -17.33 15.10
C LYS A 9 -1.74 -16.68 13.83
N ALA A 10 -1.01 -16.87 12.75
CA ALA A 10 -1.30 -16.33 11.44
C ALA A 10 -1.64 -17.42 10.42
N ALA A 11 -2.62 -17.18 9.58
CA ALA A 11 -2.84 -17.91 8.34
C ALA A 11 -2.51 -17.04 7.13
N ILE A 12 -1.78 -17.59 6.16
CA ILE A 12 -1.43 -16.94 4.90
C ILE A 12 -2.44 -17.38 3.84
N VAL A 13 -3.10 -16.43 3.17
CA VAL A 13 -4.14 -16.67 2.16
C VAL A 13 -3.71 -16.03 0.83
N GLY A 14 -3.37 -16.87 -0.13
CA GLY A 14 -2.76 -16.49 -1.41
C GLY A 14 -1.25 -16.34 -1.32
N LEU A 15 -0.56 -16.70 -2.41
CA LEU A 15 0.89 -16.62 -2.57
C LEU A 15 1.28 -15.81 -3.82
N HIS A 16 0.46 -14.82 -4.17
CA HIS A 16 0.71 -14.00 -5.35
C HIS A 16 1.92 -13.07 -5.18
N ILE A 17 2.21 -12.26 -6.18
CA ILE A 17 3.49 -11.55 -6.40
C ILE A 17 4.06 -10.82 -5.17
N HIS A 18 3.20 -10.29 -4.31
CA HIS A 18 3.63 -9.57 -3.09
C HIS A 18 3.85 -10.49 -1.88
N ALA A 19 3.47 -11.78 -1.97
CA ALA A 19 3.85 -12.77 -0.96
C ALA A 19 5.38 -12.89 -0.91
N GLY A 20 6.02 -12.86 -2.07
CA GLY A 20 7.45 -13.04 -2.21
C GLY A 20 7.87 -14.48 -1.97
N SER A 21 9.17 -14.69 -2.02
CA SER A 21 9.81 -15.99 -1.85
C SER A 21 10.42 -16.12 -0.44
N LEU A 22 10.40 -17.31 0.11
CA LEU A 22 11.18 -17.66 1.31
C LEU A 22 12.66 -17.90 1.01
N HIS A 23 13.07 -17.95 -0.26
CA HIS A 23 14.45 -18.15 -0.65
C HIS A 23 15.37 -17.09 -0.02
N PRO A 24 16.54 -17.44 0.57
CA PRO A 24 17.40 -16.50 1.29
C PRO A 24 17.84 -15.30 0.45
N ASP A 25 18.05 -15.50 -0.85
CA ASP A 25 18.58 -14.46 -1.75
C ASP A 25 17.48 -13.54 -2.34
N LYS A 26 16.20 -13.84 -2.12
CA LYS A 26 15.07 -13.03 -2.58
C LYS A 26 14.49 -12.22 -1.42
N ASN A 27 14.74 -10.91 -1.36
CA ASN A 27 14.27 -10.01 -0.28
C ASN A 27 12.98 -9.25 -0.68
N HIS A 28 12.15 -9.85 -1.50
CA HIS A 28 10.91 -9.23 -1.93
C HIS A 28 9.71 -10.00 -1.37
N GLY A 29 8.71 -9.26 -0.88
CA GLY A 29 7.45 -9.80 -0.39
C GLY A 29 7.30 -9.85 1.13
N LEU A 30 6.04 -9.92 1.56
CA LEU A 30 5.62 -9.76 2.95
C LEU A 30 5.87 -10.99 3.83
N LEU A 31 5.93 -12.17 3.23
CA LEU A 31 6.03 -13.43 3.98
C LEU A 31 7.24 -13.47 4.92
N LYS A 32 8.41 -12.99 4.45
CA LYS A 32 9.60 -12.87 5.29
C LYS A 32 9.44 -11.85 6.41
N SER A 33 8.70 -10.76 6.17
CA SER A 33 8.46 -9.73 7.18
C SER A 33 7.58 -10.27 8.31
N PHE A 34 6.59 -11.12 8.01
CA PHE A 34 5.80 -11.82 9.03
C PHE A 34 6.60 -12.88 9.77
N LYS A 35 7.39 -13.70 9.06
CA LYS A 35 8.29 -14.69 9.69
C LYS A 35 9.36 -14.09 10.59
N ALA A 36 9.74 -12.84 10.35
CA ALA A 36 10.73 -12.14 11.15
C ALA A 36 10.16 -11.54 12.45
N GLN A 37 8.83 -11.55 12.65
CA GLN A 37 8.20 -11.11 13.90
C GLN A 37 8.29 -12.22 14.95
N GLU A 38 8.95 -11.95 16.08
CA GLU A 38 9.10 -12.91 17.18
C GLU A 38 7.76 -13.28 17.84
N ASP A 39 6.78 -12.37 17.73
CA ASP A 39 5.43 -12.50 18.29
C ASP A 39 4.42 -13.13 17.33
N VAL A 40 4.86 -13.69 16.20
CA VAL A 40 3.99 -14.30 15.16
C VAL A 40 4.41 -15.71 14.88
N GLU A 41 3.43 -16.61 14.86
CA GLU A 41 3.57 -17.99 14.39
C GLU A 41 2.69 -18.17 13.14
N ILE A 42 3.30 -18.44 11.99
CA ILE A 42 2.54 -18.81 10.77
C ILE A 42 2.20 -20.29 10.89
N ILE A 43 0.92 -20.61 11.06
CA ILE A 43 0.46 -21.97 11.33
C ILE A 43 -0.08 -22.68 10.09
N ALA A 44 -0.52 -21.93 9.07
CA ALA A 44 -1.10 -22.53 7.86
C ALA A 44 -0.99 -21.61 6.65
N TYR A 45 -1.08 -22.21 5.48
CA TYR A 45 -1.12 -21.56 4.18
C TYR A 45 -2.35 -22.04 3.41
N CYS A 46 -2.98 -21.14 2.65
CA CYS A 46 -4.09 -21.46 1.77
C CYS A 46 -3.79 -20.92 0.37
N GLU A 47 -3.64 -21.78 -0.61
CA GLU A 47 -3.37 -21.43 -2.00
C GLU A 47 -4.09 -22.38 -2.95
N SER A 48 -4.97 -21.85 -3.78
CA SER A 48 -5.79 -22.60 -4.73
C SER A 48 -5.23 -22.63 -6.15
N SER A 49 -4.35 -21.67 -6.50
CA SER A 49 -3.84 -21.52 -7.86
C SER A 49 -2.72 -22.53 -8.15
N PRO A 50 -2.83 -23.34 -9.22
CA PRO A 50 -1.75 -24.21 -9.66
C PRO A 50 -0.50 -23.42 -10.12
N ASP A 51 -0.65 -22.15 -10.50
CA ASP A 51 0.45 -21.28 -10.91
C ASP A 51 1.39 -20.93 -9.75
N GLN A 52 0.99 -21.20 -8.51
CA GLN A 52 1.79 -20.97 -7.31
C GLN A 52 2.53 -22.23 -6.81
N ALA A 53 2.64 -23.26 -7.65
CA ALA A 53 3.30 -24.53 -7.27
C ALA A 53 4.75 -24.33 -6.79
N GLU A 54 5.54 -23.48 -7.46
CA GLU A 54 6.92 -23.17 -7.06
C GLU A 54 6.96 -22.52 -5.67
N ALA A 55 6.07 -21.59 -5.38
CA ALA A 55 5.97 -20.93 -4.07
C ALA A 55 5.58 -21.92 -2.97
N LEU A 56 4.66 -22.85 -3.26
CA LEU A 56 4.28 -23.92 -2.34
C LEU A 56 5.45 -24.88 -2.07
N ASP A 57 6.25 -25.20 -3.07
CA ASP A 57 7.44 -26.06 -2.90
C ASP A 57 8.54 -25.37 -2.08
N GLU A 58 8.74 -24.06 -2.27
CA GLU A 58 9.62 -23.28 -1.39
C GLU A 58 9.14 -23.29 0.08
N ILE A 59 7.82 -23.19 0.31
CA ILE A 59 7.24 -23.28 1.67
C ILE A 59 7.49 -24.66 2.27
N ARG A 60 7.19 -25.75 1.56
CA ARG A 60 7.43 -27.12 2.03
C ARG A 60 8.89 -27.40 2.34
N HIS A 61 9.80 -26.79 1.56
CA HIS A 61 11.23 -26.93 1.80
C HIS A 61 11.69 -26.16 3.05
N ALA A 62 11.16 -24.96 3.24
CA ALA A 62 11.52 -24.10 4.37
C ALA A 62 10.81 -24.50 5.69
N ASP A 63 9.67 -25.16 5.58
CA ASP A 63 8.84 -25.62 6.69
C ASP A 63 8.15 -26.94 6.29
N PRO A 64 8.81 -28.11 6.51
CA PRO A 64 8.26 -29.41 6.16
C PRO A 64 6.96 -29.78 6.88
N GLU A 65 6.67 -29.14 8.03
CA GLU A 65 5.46 -29.35 8.81
C GLU A 65 4.34 -28.34 8.47
N ALA A 66 4.57 -27.49 7.44
CA ALA A 66 3.59 -26.48 7.02
C ALA A 66 2.26 -27.12 6.62
N ARG A 67 1.16 -26.67 7.22
CA ARG A 67 -0.19 -27.08 6.86
C ARG A 67 -0.68 -26.26 5.68
N ILE A 68 -0.96 -26.92 4.56
CA ILE A 68 -1.32 -26.29 3.30
C ILE A 68 -2.73 -26.72 2.91
N TYR A 69 -3.57 -25.74 2.65
CA TYR A 69 -4.97 -25.87 2.21
C TYR A 69 -5.13 -25.35 0.79
N THR A 70 -6.05 -25.92 0.04
CA THR A 70 -6.38 -25.50 -1.32
C THR A 70 -7.64 -24.63 -1.41
N ASP A 71 -8.35 -24.47 -0.28
CA ASP A 71 -9.54 -23.65 -0.19
C ASP A 71 -9.71 -23.06 1.22
N LEU A 72 -10.38 -21.91 1.27
CA LEU A 72 -10.59 -21.16 2.50
C LEU A 72 -11.51 -21.85 3.51
N ASP A 73 -12.48 -22.65 3.03
CA ASP A 73 -13.40 -23.37 3.91
C ASP A 73 -12.66 -24.43 4.73
N SER A 74 -11.80 -25.20 4.05
CA SER A 74 -10.96 -26.19 4.71
C SER A 74 -9.98 -25.55 5.70
N LEU A 75 -9.35 -24.43 5.35
CA LEU A 75 -8.50 -23.67 6.26
C LEU A 75 -9.28 -23.26 7.52
N MET A 76 -10.43 -22.60 7.34
CA MET A 76 -11.23 -22.06 8.45
C MET A 76 -11.86 -23.15 9.34
N ALA A 77 -12.13 -24.32 8.77
CA ALA A 77 -12.71 -25.44 9.51
C ALA A 77 -11.68 -26.20 10.36
N ASN A 78 -10.40 -26.20 9.98
CA ASN A 78 -9.37 -27.03 10.60
C ASN A 78 -8.35 -26.24 11.43
N GLU A 79 -8.29 -24.90 11.28
CA GLU A 79 -7.28 -24.08 11.93
C GLU A 79 -7.89 -22.98 12.82
N ASP A 80 -7.29 -22.84 14.01
CA ASP A 80 -7.59 -21.72 14.90
C ASP A 80 -6.43 -20.73 14.89
N PHE A 81 -6.65 -19.55 14.29
CA PHE A 81 -5.68 -18.48 14.14
C PHE A 81 -6.29 -17.13 14.54
N ASP A 82 -5.43 -16.18 14.87
CA ASP A 82 -5.84 -14.84 15.33
C ASP A 82 -6.09 -13.89 14.15
N PHE A 83 -5.26 -13.99 13.11
CA PHE A 83 -5.36 -13.12 11.94
C PHE A 83 -4.98 -13.83 10.63
N ALA A 84 -5.47 -13.28 9.53
CA ALA A 84 -5.10 -13.69 8.19
C ALA A 84 -4.28 -12.62 7.47
N VAL A 85 -3.28 -13.07 6.68
CA VAL A 85 -2.53 -12.25 5.72
C VAL A 85 -3.00 -12.62 4.33
N ILE A 86 -3.69 -11.69 3.65
CA ILE A 86 -4.32 -11.93 2.37
C ILE A 86 -3.47 -11.32 1.26
N MET A 87 -2.99 -12.16 0.35
CA MET A 87 -2.12 -11.79 -0.77
C MET A 87 -2.68 -12.37 -2.08
N LEU A 88 -3.96 -12.12 -2.31
CA LEU A 88 -4.73 -12.53 -3.49
C LEU A 88 -4.89 -11.36 -4.47
N PRO A 89 -5.21 -11.63 -5.75
CA PRO A 89 -5.65 -10.59 -6.68
C PRO A 89 -6.88 -9.83 -6.16
N PRO A 90 -7.07 -8.54 -6.54
CA PRO A 90 -8.14 -7.69 -5.99
C PRO A 90 -9.56 -8.25 -6.11
N ASN A 91 -9.84 -9.02 -7.17
CA ASN A 91 -11.15 -9.67 -7.37
C ASN A 91 -11.44 -10.79 -6.36
N GLU A 92 -10.42 -11.39 -5.76
CA GLU A 92 -10.52 -12.48 -4.78
C GLU A 92 -10.26 -12.01 -3.35
N ALA A 93 -9.44 -10.97 -3.19
CA ALA A 93 -8.97 -10.49 -1.91
C ALA A 93 -10.11 -10.01 -0.99
N THR A 94 -11.02 -9.15 -1.51
CA THR A 94 -12.12 -8.63 -0.69
C THR A 94 -13.13 -9.71 -0.26
N PRO A 95 -13.59 -10.64 -1.13
CA PRO A 95 -14.46 -11.75 -0.70
C PRO A 95 -13.81 -12.63 0.37
N ALA A 96 -12.52 -12.95 0.24
CA ALA A 96 -11.80 -13.73 1.25
C ALA A 96 -11.70 -12.96 2.58
N ALA A 97 -11.34 -11.67 2.53
CA ALA A 97 -11.26 -10.81 3.69
C ALA A 97 -12.60 -10.68 4.43
N LEU A 98 -13.71 -10.56 3.69
CA LEU A 98 -15.05 -10.46 4.27
C LEU A 98 -15.40 -11.74 5.06
N ARG A 99 -15.19 -12.91 4.48
CA ARG A 99 -15.47 -14.19 5.15
C ARG A 99 -14.65 -14.35 6.42
N LEU A 100 -13.37 -14.02 6.38
CA LEU A 100 -12.46 -14.06 7.53
C LEU A 100 -12.86 -13.04 8.61
N ALA A 101 -13.22 -11.82 8.22
CA ALA A 101 -13.73 -10.81 9.15
C ALA A 101 -15.06 -11.24 9.79
N GLU A 102 -15.98 -11.84 9.05
CA GLU A 102 -17.22 -12.41 9.57
C GLU A 102 -16.98 -13.52 10.59
N SER A 103 -15.89 -14.27 10.46
CA SER A 103 -15.47 -15.26 11.47
C SER A 103 -14.70 -14.67 12.66
N GLY A 104 -14.49 -13.35 12.68
CA GLY A 104 -13.84 -12.63 13.77
C GLY A 104 -12.32 -12.56 13.71
N LYS A 105 -11.72 -12.87 12.55
CA LYS A 105 -10.27 -12.80 12.39
C LYS A 105 -9.82 -11.39 12.05
N HIS A 106 -8.69 -10.94 12.61
CA HIS A 106 -8.01 -9.72 12.21
C HIS A 106 -7.44 -9.87 10.79
N ILE A 107 -7.31 -8.78 10.03
CA ILE A 107 -6.99 -8.84 8.61
C ILE A 107 -5.79 -7.95 8.27
N PHE A 108 -4.74 -8.56 7.75
CA PHE A 108 -3.77 -7.88 6.92
C PHE A 108 -4.08 -8.19 5.46
N ILE A 109 -4.28 -7.18 4.62
CA ILE A 109 -4.59 -7.37 3.20
C ILE A 109 -3.62 -6.60 2.33
N GLU A 110 -3.02 -7.27 1.35
CA GLU A 110 -2.16 -6.60 0.38
C GLU A 110 -2.94 -5.62 -0.50
N LYS A 111 -2.24 -4.61 -0.99
CA LYS A 111 -2.82 -3.66 -1.95
C LYS A 111 -2.88 -4.34 -3.34
N GLN A 112 -3.84 -4.08 -4.17
CA GLN A 112 -5.08 -3.34 -3.92
C GLN A 112 -6.08 -4.27 -3.25
N ALA A 113 -6.65 -3.77 -2.16
CA ALA A 113 -7.57 -4.59 -1.37
C ALA A 113 -8.89 -4.93 -2.08
N ALA A 114 -9.24 -4.21 -3.14
CA ALA A 114 -10.45 -4.40 -3.94
C ALA A 114 -10.29 -3.82 -5.34
N ARG A 115 -11.19 -4.19 -6.24
CA ARG A 115 -11.29 -3.61 -7.58
C ARG A 115 -12.00 -2.25 -7.60
N ARG A 116 -12.94 -2.04 -6.65
CA ARG A 116 -13.74 -0.82 -6.50
C ARG A 116 -14.05 -0.56 -5.03
N ALA A 117 -14.32 0.70 -4.72
CA ALA A 117 -14.74 1.08 -3.36
C ALA A 117 -16.00 0.35 -2.91
N THR A 118 -16.97 0.17 -3.80
CA THR A 118 -18.24 -0.52 -3.49
C THR A 118 -18.03 -1.95 -2.97
N ASP A 119 -16.99 -2.64 -3.42
CA ASP A 119 -16.68 -4.00 -3.00
C ASP A 119 -16.22 -4.06 -1.53
N MET A 120 -15.67 -2.95 -1.01
CA MET A 120 -15.13 -2.88 0.35
C MET A 120 -16.15 -2.46 1.40
N GLN A 121 -17.32 -1.94 1.02
CA GLN A 121 -18.28 -1.35 1.96
C GLN A 121 -18.70 -2.35 3.05
N GLN A 122 -19.12 -3.54 2.65
CA GLN A 122 -19.55 -4.57 3.59
C GLN A 122 -18.41 -5.02 4.52
N LEU A 123 -17.18 -5.13 3.99
CA LEU A 123 -16.00 -5.46 4.80
C LEU A 123 -15.73 -4.38 5.85
N CYS A 124 -15.81 -3.09 5.48
CA CYS A 124 -15.66 -1.98 6.42
C CYS A 124 -16.71 -2.06 7.55
N ASP A 125 -17.96 -2.33 7.21
CA ASP A 125 -19.05 -2.44 8.18
C ASP A 125 -18.83 -3.61 9.16
N VAL A 126 -18.42 -4.78 8.65
CA VAL A 126 -18.12 -5.95 9.50
C VAL A 126 -16.93 -5.68 10.42
N VAL A 127 -15.85 -5.10 9.88
CA VAL A 127 -14.65 -4.74 10.65
C VAL A 127 -14.99 -3.76 11.78
N ALA A 128 -15.79 -2.72 11.50
CA ALA A 128 -16.22 -1.76 12.49
C ALA A 128 -17.09 -2.40 13.60
N ASN A 129 -18.09 -3.19 13.20
CA ASN A 129 -19.03 -3.85 14.13
C ASN A 129 -18.32 -4.85 15.05
N LYS A 130 -17.36 -5.60 14.53
CA LYS A 130 -16.60 -6.61 15.29
C LYS A 130 -15.35 -6.03 15.96
N LYS A 131 -15.04 -4.75 15.74
CA LYS A 131 -13.83 -4.07 16.26
C LYS A 131 -12.55 -4.80 15.88
N LEU A 132 -12.47 -5.28 14.64
CA LEU A 132 -11.29 -5.98 14.15
C LEU A 132 -10.18 -5.00 13.81
N VAL A 133 -8.96 -5.40 14.09
CA VAL A 133 -7.77 -4.69 13.61
C VAL A 133 -7.51 -5.07 12.17
N THR A 134 -7.28 -4.09 11.32
CA THR A 134 -6.95 -4.29 9.91
C THR A 134 -5.74 -3.45 9.53
N GLN A 135 -4.98 -3.92 8.54
CA GLN A 135 -3.92 -3.16 7.90
C GLN A 135 -3.89 -3.48 6.41
N VAL A 136 -3.66 -2.45 5.60
CA VAL A 136 -3.58 -2.60 4.14
C VAL A 136 -2.16 -2.33 3.66
N GLY A 137 -1.74 -3.01 2.60
CA GLY A 137 -0.39 -3.02 2.01
C GLY A 137 0.11 -1.67 1.46
N TYR A 138 -0.14 -0.57 2.17
CA TYR A 138 0.41 0.76 1.88
C TYR A 138 1.50 1.16 2.90
N PRO A 139 2.74 0.70 2.74
CA PRO A 139 3.77 0.81 3.78
C PRO A 139 4.43 2.19 3.88
N TRP A 140 4.26 3.08 2.90
CA TRP A 140 4.99 4.36 2.81
C TRP A 140 4.87 5.28 4.03
N PRO A 141 3.75 5.33 4.80
CA PRO A 141 3.68 6.08 6.07
C PRO A 141 4.64 5.59 7.16
N HIS A 142 5.30 4.44 6.96
CA HIS A 142 6.35 3.90 7.86
C HIS A 142 7.77 4.18 7.37
N HIS A 143 7.91 4.68 6.14
CA HIS A 143 9.23 5.03 5.61
C HIS A 143 9.82 6.22 6.37
N PRO A 144 11.12 6.20 6.74
CA PRO A 144 11.75 7.24 7.56
C PRO A 144 11.58 8.66 7.00
N VAL A 145 11.61 8.85 5.68
CA VAL A 145 11.45 10.17 5.06
C VAL A 145 10.03 10.73 5.26
N PRO A 146 8.93 10.07 4.86
CA PRO A 146 7.58 10.53 5.17
C PRO A 146 7.34 10.78 6.67
N MET A 147 7.87 9.93 7.55
CA MET A 147 7.74 10.13 8.99
C MET A 147 8.42 11.42 9.45
N GLU A 148 9.63 11.69 8.99
CA GLU A 148 10.33 12.93 9.34
C GLU A 148 9.69 14.17 8.68
N MET A 149 9.27 14.07 7.42
CA MET A 149 8.53 15.15 6.76
C MET A 149 7.24 15.51 7.53
N LYS A 150 6.47 14.48 7.98
CA LYS A 150 5.25 14.69 8.80
C LYS A 150 5.60 15.36 10.12
N ARG A 151 6.63 14.90 10.81
CA ARG A 151 7.10 15.53 12.05
C ARG A 151 7.46 17.02 11.86
N LEU A 152 8.08 17.38 10.74
CA LEU A 152 8.43 18.77 10.42
C LEU A 152 7.18 19.60 10.09
N ILE A 153 6.19 19.03 9.41
CA ILE A 153 4.88 19.68 9.18
C ILE A 153 4.22 19.96 10.53
N ASP A 154 4.12 18.96 11.40
CA ASP A 154 3.48 19.07 12.71
C ASP A 154 4.22 20.05 13.64
N ALA A 155 5.54 20.17 13.48
CA ALA A 155 6.35 21.19 14.15
C ALA A 155 6.22 22.61 13.54
N GLY A 156 5.39 22.78 12.51
CA GLY A 156 5.15 24.08 11.88
C GLY A 156 6.23 24.55 10.90
N ALA A 157 7.18 23.70 10.54
CA ALA A 157 8.29 24.08 9.65
C ALA A 157 7.81 24.56 8.27
N LEU A 158 6.67 24.08 7.77
CA LEU A 158 6.10 24.52 6.50
C LEU A 158 4.96 25.55 6.70
N GLY A 159 4.58 25.88 7.94
CA GLY A 159 3.36 26.62 8.22
C GLY A 159 2.11 25.77 7.89
N ARG A 160 1.02 26.43 7.46
CA ARG A 160 -0.17 25.70 6.99
C ARG A 160 0.12 25.09 5.61
N LEU A 161 -0.10 23.79 5.46
CA LEU A 161 0.02 23.09 4.18
C LEU A 161 -1.01 23.66 3.18
N VAL A 162 -0.60 23.88 1.94
CA VAL A 162 -1.42 24.50 0.88
C VAL A 162 -1.52 23.60 -0.34
N ASP A 163 -0.40 22.95 -0.71
CA ASP A 163 -0.30 22.19 -1.95
C ASP A 163 0.61 20.98 -1.80
N MET A 164 0.26 19.90 -2.48
CA MET A 164 1.06 18.69 -2.58
C MET A 164 1.15 18.22 -4.03
N GLU A 165 2.29 17.64 -4.39
CA GLU A 165 2.51 17.13 -5.73
C GLU A 165 3.23 15.78 -5.66
N ALA A 166 2.78 14.81 -6.47
CA ALA A 166 3.49 13.55 -6.62
C ALA A 166 3.56 13.12 -8.10
N ARG A 167 4.66 12.46 -8.44
CA ARG A 167 4.87 11.85 -9.74
C ARG A 167 5.47 10.47 -9.60
N LEU A 168 4.92 9.51 -10.35
CA LEU A 168 5.50 8.20 -10.60
C LEU A 168 5.41 7.87 -12.10
N VAL A 169 6.51 7.98 -12.82
CA VAL A 169 6.63 7.43 -14.18
C VAL A 169 7.63 6.29 -14.14
N THR A 170 7.25 5.12 -14.65
CA THR A 170 8.00 3.87 -14.43
C THR A 170 8.15 3.05 -15.70
N VAL A 171 9.18 2.18 -15.70
CA VAL A 171 9.40 1.11 -16.69
C VAL A 171 8.74 -0.22 -16.28
N GLN A 172 7.95 -0.24 -15.21
CA GLN A 172 7.41 -1.47 -14.64
C GLN A 172 6.68 -2.33 -15.67
N VAL A 173 6.04 -1.68 -16.63
CA VAL A 173 5.40 -2.32 -17.78
C VAL A 173 6.04 -1.80 -19.07
N LYS A 174 6.69 -2.69 -19.78
CA LYS A 174 7.19 -2.45 -21.15
C LYS A 174 7.30 -3.79 -21.90
N PRO A 175 7.36 -3.80 -23.25
CA PRO A 175 7.57 -5.02 -24.00
C PRO A 175 8.78 -5.81 -23.48
N GLY A 176 8.59 -7.12 -23.26
CA GLY A 176 9.64 -8.04 -22.81
C GLY A 176 9.99 -7.98 -21.31
N LEU A 177 9.35 -7.13 -20.49
CA LEU A 177 9.57 -7.16 -19.03
C LEU A 177 8.67 -8.18 -18.33
N ARG A 178 7.44 -8.39 -18.80
CA ARG A 178 6.46 -9.30 -18.21
C ARG A 178 5.60 -9.96 -19.28
N GLU A 179 5.05 -11.08 -18.92
CA GLU A 179 4.11 -11.83 -19.78
C GLU A 179 2.86 -11.00 -20.05
N PRO A 180 2.41 -10.85 -21.30
CA PRO A 180 1.22 -10.05 -21.62
C PRO A 180 -0.06 -10.53 -20.93
N ASP A 181 -0.14 -11.84 -20.63
CA ASP A 181 -1.28 -12.47 -19.98
C ASP A 181 -1.22 -12.45 -18.45
N PHE A 182 -0.23 -11.78 -17.88
CA PHE A 182 -0.13 -11.67 -16.43
C PHE A 182 -1.34 -10.92 -15.86
N TRP A 183 -1.99 -11.48 -14.84
CA TRP A 183 -3.26 -11.01 -14.28
C TRP A 183 -3.28 -9.50 -13.99
N MET A 184 -2.15 -8.95 -13.57
CA MET A 184 -1.94 -7.54 -13.21
C MET A 184 -2.16 -6.57 -14.38
N TYR A 185 -2.10 -7.05 -15.63
CA TYR A 185 -2.31 -6.25 -16.83
C TYR A 185 -3.66 -6.54 -17.48
N ARG A 186 -4.54 -7.24 -16.78
CA ARG A 186 -5.88 -7.65 -17.22
C ARG A 186 -6.93 -7.01 -16.34
N SER A 187 -7.92 -6.38 -16.96
CA SER A 187 -9.03 -5.72 -16.23
C SER A 187 -9.85 -6.69 -15.38
N GLU A 188 -9.88 -7.96 -15.74
CA GLU A 188 -10.59 -9.01 -15.02
C GLU A 188 -9.99 -9.23 -13.62
N GLY A 189 -8.67 -9.24 -13.49
CA GLY A 189 -7.97 -9.44 -12.22
C GLY A 189 -7.79 -8.16 -11.43
N GLU A 190 -7.27 -7.11 -12.08
CA GLU A 190 -6.81 -5.89 -11.43
C GLU A 190 -7.91 -4.84 -11.22
N GLY A 191 -8.73 -4.61 -12.22
CA GLY A 191 -9.80 -3.59 -12.16
C GLY A 191 -9.43 -2.22 -12.72
N GLY A 192 -8.14 -1.90 -12.88
CA GLY A 192 -7.63 -0.63 -13.44
C GLY A 192 -6.18 -0.72 -13.88
N GLY A 193 -5.64 0.37 -14.44
CA GLY A 193 -4.25 0.48 -14.90
C GLY A 193 -3.32 1.06 -13.84
N ILE A 194 -2.43 1.99 -14.28
CA ILE A 194 -1.38 2.55 -13.41
C ILE A 194 -1.94 3.26 -12.16
N LEU A 195 -3.07 3.95 -12.29
CA LEU A 195 -3.67 4.67 -11.17
C LEU A 195 -4.19 3.70 -10.11
N HIS A 196 -4.86 2.62 -10.51
CA HIS A 196 -5.33 1.58 -9.60
C HIS A 196 -4.15 0.83 -8.98
N MET A 197 -3.18 0.43 -9.82
CA MET A 197 -2.05 -0.40 -9.42
C MET A 197 -1.11 0.31 -8.43
N GLU A 198 -0.76 1.56 -8.68
CA GLU A 198 0.27 2.28 -7.92
C GLU A 198 -0.24 3.54 -7.24
N GLY A 199 -1.38 4.10 -7.70
CA GLY A 199 -1.91 5.36 -7.17
C GLY A 199 -2.24 5.32 -5.69
N GLY A 200 -2.67 4.17 -5.19
CA GLY A 200 -3.01 4.00 -3.77
C GLY A 200 -1.88 4.38 -2.80
N HIS A 201 -0.64 4.11 -3.16
CA HIS A 201 0.53 4.52 -2.36
C HIS A 201 0.63 6.05 -2.20
N TRP A 202 0.45 6.78 -3.29
CA TRP A 202 0.60 8.25 -3.33
C TRP A 202 -0.60 8.94 -2.70
N LEU A 203 -1.81 8.44 -2.97
CA LEU A 203 -3.05 8.92 -2.37
C LEU A 203 -3.06 8.73 -0.85
N THR A 204 -2.52 7.60 -0.37
CA THR A 204 -2.31 7.36 1.06
C THR A 204 -1.34 8.38 1.67
N LEU A 205 -0.23 8.70 0.99
CA LEU A 205 0.70 9.74 1.47
C LEU A 205 0.08 11.14 1.48
N PHE A 206 -0.74 11.49 0.49
CA PHE A 206 -1.44 12.78 0.50
C PHE A 206 -2.37 12.90 1.71
N ARG A 207 -3.16 11.85 2.02
CA ARG A 207 -4.01 11.82 3.22
C ARG A 207 -3.17 11.87 4.50
N PHE A 208 -2.05 11.13 4.56
CA PHE A 208 -1.13 11.10 5.70
C PHE A 208 -0.51 12.47 6.00
N PHE A 209 -0.14 13.26 4.99
CA PHE A 209 0.46 14.58 5.18
C PHE A 209 -0.58 15.68 5.47
N SER A 210 -1.76 15.59 4.85
CA SER A 210 -2.80 16.62 5.00
C SER A 210 -3.64 16.50 6.26
N ASP A 211 -3.67 15.31 6.90
CA ASP A 211 -4.63 14.97 7.97
C ASP A 211 -6.09 15.30 7.59
N ALA A 212 -6.46 15.12 6.32
CA ALA A 212 -7.72 15.55 5.75
C ALA A 212 -8.26 14.54 4.72
N GLU A 213 -9.54 14.64 4.42
CA GLU A 213 -10.17 13.81 3.39
C GLU A 213 -10.29 14.57 2.06
N VAL A 214 -10.20 13.82 0.96
CA VAL A 214 -10.42 14.37 -0.37
C VAL A 214 -11.90 14.70 -0.53
N LYS A 215 -12.17 15.97 -0.85
CA LYS A 215 -13.50 16.50 -1.09
C LYS A 215 -13.92 16.37 -2.55
N SER A 216 -12.98 16.56 -3.48
CA SER A 216 -13.30 16.47 -4.90
C SER A 216 -12.11 16.07 -5.76
N VAL A 217 -12.41 15.49 -6.92
CA VAL A 217 -11.47 14.92 -7.88
C VAL A 217 -11.74 15.42 -9.28
N THR A 218 -10.67 15.80 -10.02
CA THR A 218 -10.68 15.99 -11.47
C THR A 218 -9.53 15.20 -12.07
N ALA A 219 -9.78 14.36 -13.09
CA ALA A 219 -8.76 13.49 -13.64
C ALA A 219 -8.83 13.32 -15.15
N LEU A 220 -7.67 12.99 -15.73
CA LEU A 220 -7.48 12.49 -17.08
C LEU A 220 -6.75 11.15 -17.00
N CYS A 221 -7.41 10.09 -17.43
CA CYS A 221 -6.83 8.74 -17.52
C CYS A 221 -6.86 8.30 -18.99
N GLY A 222 -5.78 7.77 -19.50
CA GLY A 222 -5.68 7.43 -20.92
C GLY A 222 -4.61 6.40 -21.23
N ARG A 223 -4.45 6.13 -22.53
CA ARG A 223 -3.44 5.23 -23.07
C ARG A 223 -2.37 6.01 -23.81
N GLY A 224 -1.12 5.83 -23.39
CA GLY A 224 0.05 6.42 -24.05
C GLY A 224 0.89 5.38 -24.79
N THR A 225 1.14 4.22 -24.16
CA THR A 225 2.04 3.19 -24.68
C THR A 225 1.31 1.98 -25.29
N GLY A 226 0.18 1.59 -24.71
CA GLY A 226 -0.55 0.40 -25.13
C GLY A 226 0.13 -0.92 -24.75
N TYR A 227 0.96 -0.94 -23.72
CA TYR A 227 1.66 -2.15 -23.27
C TYR A 227 0.81 -3.08 -22.38
N ILE A 228 -0.36 -2.63 -21.98
CA ILE A 228 -1.31 -3.38 -21.16
C ILE A 228 -2.63 -3.54 -21.89
N GLU A 229 -3.59 -4.27 -21.33
CA GLU A 229 -4.91 -4.50 -21.91
C GLU A 229 -5.57 -3.18 -22.38
N GLU A 230 -6.31 -3.21 -23.47
CA GLU A 230 -6.87 -2.02 -24.13
C GLU A 230 -7.83 -1.21 -23.22
N SER A 231 -8.50 -1.87 -22.32
CA SER A 231 -9.44 -1.26 -21.36
C SER A 231 -8.77 -0.55 -20.19
N LEU A 232 -7.45 -0.72 -19.99
CA LEU A 232 -6.69 -0.16 -18.88
C LEU A 232 -5.90 1.08 -19.32
N GLU A 233 -5.84 2.08 -18.43
CA GLU A 233 -5.00 3.26 -18.63
C GLU A 233 -3.54 2.97 -18.25
N ASP A 234 -2.61 3.51 -19.03
CA ASP A 234 -1.18 3.49 -18.76
C ASP A 234 -0.61 4.88 -18.44
N VAL A 235 -1.46 5.91 -18.41
CA VAL A 235 -1.16 7.27 -17.97
C VAL A 235 -2.36 7.88 -17.25
N ALA A 236 -2.11 8.55 -16.12
CA ALA A 236 -3.13 9.27 -15.35
C ALA A 236 -2.58 10.58 -14.80
N THR A 237 -3.43 11.62 -14.82
CA THR A 237 -3.20 12.88 -14.11
C THR A 237 -4.43 13.18 -13.29
N VAL A 238 -4.25 13.36 -11.97
CA VAL A 238 -5.33 13.55 -11.01
C VAL A 238 -5.08 14.82 -10.22
N ALA A 239 -6.09 15.70 -10.15
CA ALA A 239 -6.10 16.89 -9.29
C ALA A 239 -7.14 16.68 -8.18
N LEU A 240 -6.76 16.99 -6.95
CA LEU A 240 -7.54 16.78 -5.74
C LEU A 240 -7.72 18.10 -4.97
N GLU A 241 -8.90 18.27 -4.38
CA GLU A 241 -9.15 19.25 -3.33
C GLU A 241 -9.51 18.53 -2.05
N PHE A 242 -8.86 18.89 -0.95
CA PHE A 242 -9.13 18.36 0.39
C PHE A 242 -10.13 19.25 1.14
N ASP A 243 -10.81 18.70 2.12
CA ASP A 243 -11.83 19.40 2.93
C ASP A 243 -11.22 20.55 3.78
N ASN A 244 -9.92 20.47 4.10
CA ASN A 244 -9.17 21.55 4.78
C ASN A 244 -8.60 22.61 3.82
N GLY A 245 -8.93 22.55 2.52
CA GLY A 245 -8.50 23.50 1.49
C GLY A 245 -7.09 23.24 0.92
N VAL A 246 -6.45 22.13 1.25
CA VAL A 246 -5.21 21.70 0.59
C VAL A 246 -5.54 21.19 -0.82
N HIS A 247 -4.67 21.47 -1.78
CA HIS A 247 -4.76 20.92 -3.13
C HIS A 247 -3.67 19.87 -3.34
N ALA A 248 -3.90 18.89 -4.21
CA ALA A 248 -2.86 17.94 -4.61
C ALA A 248 -2.94 17.58 -6.09
N CYS A 249 -1.79 17.25 -6.67
CA CYS A 249 -1.68 16.75 -8.04
C CYS A 249 -0.85 15.46 -8.08
N LEU A 250 -1.39 14.43 -8.75
CA LEU A 250 -0.71 13.16 -8.99
C LEU A 250 -0.58 12.92 -10.48
N HIS A 251 0.65 12.72 -10.98
CA HIS A 251 0.91 12.28 -12.35
C HIS A 251 1.58 10.91 -12.36
N MET A 252 1.05 9.98 -13.14
CA MET A 252 1.53 8.60 -13.19
C MET A 252 1.59 8.07 -14.62
N GLY A 253 2.52 7.14 -14.89
CA GLY A 253 2.56 6.51 -16.19
C GLY A 253 3.53 5.33 -16.31
N TYR A 254 3.15 4.37 -17.14
CA TYR A 254 4.03 3.33 -17.66
C TYR A 254 4.73 3.84 -18.93
N LEU A 255 5.49 4.93 -18.82
CA LEU A 255 5.94 5.71 -19.98
C LEU A 255 7.46 5.65 -20.21
N LEU A 256 8.26 5.07 -19.31
CA LEU A 256 9.70 5.02 -19.49
C LEU A 256 10.12 3.84 -20.38
N SER A 257 11.02 4.11 -21.33
CA SER A 257 11.51 3.11 -22.29
C SER A 257 12.46 2.07 -21.69
N GLY A 258 13.02 2.34 -20.51
CA GLY A 258 14.01 1.50 -19.84
C GLY A 258 15.46 1.74 -20.29
N ALA A 259 15.73 2.77 -21.08
CA ALA A 259 17.08 3.19 -21.46
C ALA A 259 17.74 4.14 -20.41
N GLY A 260 17.01 4.51 -19.38
CA GLY A 260 17.42 5.40 -18.29
C GLY A 260 17.06 4.84 -16.90
N PRO A 261 16.77 5.71 -15.93
CA PRO A 261 16.35 5.29 -14.60
C PRO A 261 15.06 4.45 -14.67
N ARG A 262 14.91 3.49 -13.75
CA ARG A 262 13.73 2.63 -13.71
C ARG A 262 12.44 3.39 -13.38
N ASN A 263 12.57 4.45 -12.59
CA ASN A 263 11.46 5.30 -12.18
C ASN A 263 11.88 6.75 -12.22
N ASP A 264 10.97 7.63 -12.64
CA ASP A 264 11.01 9.07 -12.42
C ASP A 264 9.97 9.40 -11.36
N THR A 265 10.45 9.73 -10.17
CA THR A 265 9.60 9.98 -9.00
C THR A 265 9.87 11.35 -8.41
N TYR A 266 8.82 11.92 -7.84
CA TYR A 266 8.88 13.18 -7.13
C TYR A 266 7.77 13.23 -6.07
N PHE A 267 8.05 13.83 -4.93
CA PHE A 267 7.06 14.20 -3.92
C PHE A 267 7.40 15.58 -3.36
N GLY A 268 6.45 16.52 -3.47
CA GLY A 268 6.59 17.88 -3.01
C GLY A 268 5.46 18.29 -2.08
N LEU A 269 5.80 19.02 -1.01
CA LEU A 269 4.89 19.62 -0.05
C LEU A 269 5.16 21.11 0.00
N ARG A 270 4.13 21.93 -0.07
CA ARG A 270 4.24 23.40 -0.04
C ARG A 270 3.27 23.96 0.98
N GLY A 271 3.80 24.73 1.90
CA GLY A 271 3.04 25.44 2.93
C GLY A 271 3.27 26.95 2.88
N THR A 272 2.64 27.66 3.79
CA THR A 272 2.71 29.14 3.85
C THR A 272 4.06 29.67 4.31
N LEU A 273 4.90 28.85 4.93
CA LEU A 273 6.22 29.23 5.44
C LEU A 273 7.38 28.42 4.83
N GLY A 274 7.10 27.41 4.01
CA GLY A 274 8.15 26.59 3.44
C GLY A 274 7.68 25.50 2.52
N ALA A 275 8.64 24.73 1.99
CA ALA A 275 8.41 23.60 1.11
C ALA A 275 9.36 22.45 1.44
N ALA A 276 8.92 21.22 1.20
CA ALA A 276 9.75 20.03 1.28
C ALA A 276 9.70 19.25 -0.04
N THR A 277 10.83 18.67 -0.46
CA THR A 277 10.92 17.88 -1.69
C THR A 277 11.68 16.57 -1.44
N TRP A 278 11.17 15.49 -2.03
CA TRP A 278 11.72 14.15 -1.92
C TRP A 278 11.64 13.39 -3.24
N GLN A 279 12.59 12.49 -3.49
CA GLN A 279 12.57 11.54 -4.59
C GLN A 279 12.43 10.10 -4.03
N PRO A 280 11.22 9.52 -4.07
CA PRO A 280 10.89 8.26 -3.39
C PRO A 280 11.63 6.99 -3.84
N THR A 281 12.41 7.03 -4.89
CA THR A 281 13.18 5.85 -5.38
C THR A 281 14.66 5.92 -5.05
N GLY A 282 15.05 6.95 -4.31
CA GLY A 282 16.43 7.18 -3.97
C GLY A 282 16.80 6.72 -2.56
N GLU A 283 17.92 7.22 -2.13
CA GLU A 283 18.37 7.20 -0.75
C GLU A 283 17.39 7.98 0.13
N GLY A 284 17.51 7.88 1.46
CA GLY A 284 16.68 8.57 2.44
C GLY A 284 16.85 10.10 2.48
N ASN A 285 17.17 10.75 1.35
CA ASN A 285 17.51 12.17 1.26
C ASN A 285 16.30 13.00 0.85
N PHE A 286 16.06 14.11 1.56
CA PHE A 286 15.07 15.12 1.18
C PHE A 286 15.52 16.51 1.58
N THR A 287 14.92 17.54 1.00
CA THR A 287 15.27 18.95 1.25
C THR A 287 14.05 19.69 1.78
N VAL A 288 14.28 20.57 2.74
CA VAL A 288 13.26 21.50 3.27
C VAL A 288 13.80 22.92 3.17
N ASN A 289 12.98 23.82 2.61
CA ASN A 289 13.20 25.26 2.64
C ASN A 289 12.11 25.88 3.51
N SER A 290 12.50 26.73 4.47
CA SER A 290 11.55 27.34 5.40
C SER A 290 11.99 28.72 5.88
N ILE A 291 11.00 29.59 6.09
CA ILE A 291 11.11 30.86 6.78
C ILE A 291 10.43 30.84 8.15
N ALA A 292 10.07 29.65 8.64
CA ALA A 292 9.45 29.50 9.95
C ALA A 292 10.44 29.88 11.08
N PRO A 293 9.95 30.28 12.27
CA PRO A 293 10.80 30.56 13.41
C PRO A 293 11.76 29.40 13.72
N GLY A 294 13.04 29.74 13.94
CA GLY A 294 14.12 28.75 14.15
C GLY A 294 14.77 28.23 12.87
N TRP A 295 14.41 28.77 11.68
CA TRP A 295 15.05 28.46 10.41
C TRP A 295 15.92 29.57 9.85
N GLU A 296 16.00 30.73 10.52
CA GLU A 296 16.67 31.94 10.05
C GLU A 296 18.16 31.72 9.71
N ALA A 297 18.86 30.93 10.52
CA ALA A 297 20.28 30.67 10.34
C ALA A 297 20.58 29.65 9.21
N ALA A 298 19.60 28.81 8.85
CA ALA A 298 19.68 27.80 7.79
C ALA A 298 18.31 27.60 7.17
N PRO A 299 17.88 28.48 6.27
CA PRO A 299 16.56 28.41 5.65
C PRO A 299 16.41 27.24 4.67
N GLU A 300 17.51 26.70 4.15
CA GLU A 300 17.55 25.42 3.44
C GLU A 300 18.26 24.38 4.31
N ARG A 301 17.60 23.23 4.52
CA ARG A 301 18.18 22.08 5.22
C ARG A 301 18.01 20.81 4.39
N ARG A 302 19.08 20.05 4.29
CA ARG A 302 19.08 18.73 3.67
C ARG A 302 19.10 17.68 4.77
N PHE A 303 18.20 16.74 4.66
CA PHE A 303 18.05 15.63 5.59
C PHE A 303 18.49 14.35 4.90
N SER A 304 19.16 13.48 5.65
CA SER A 304 19.53 12.14 5.21
C SER A 304 19.04 11.18 6.28
N MET A 305 18.02 10.42 5.95
CA MET A 305 17.46 9.40 6.84
C MET A 305 18.17 8.09 6.58
N GLU A 306 18.64 7.45 7.64
CA GLU A 306 19.20 6.11 7.53
C GLU A 306 18.08 5.09 7.24
N ILE A 307 18.31 4.28 6.21
CA ILE A 307 17.48 3.13 5.91
C ILE A 307 18.26 1.88 6.31
N THR A 308 18.03 1.43 7.52
CA THR A 308 18.67 0.24 8.07
C THR A 308 18.28 -0.98 7.24
N LYS A 309 19.28 -1.69 6.72
CA LYS A 309 19.07 -2.89 5.90
C LYS A 309 18.60 -4.07 6.75
N ARG A 310 17.62 -4.79 6.23
CA ARG A 310 17.11 -6.03 6.81
C ARG A 310 16.70 -7.00 5.71
N PRO A 311 16.89 -8.32 5.85
CA PRO A 311 16.55 -9.29 4.80
C PRO A 311 15.05 -9.61 4.74
N VAL A 312 14.21 -8.56 4.71
CA VAL A 312 12.75 -8.61 4.63
C VAL A 312 12.25 -7.57 3.61
N TYR A 313 10.96 -7.61 3.30
CA TYR A 313 10.34 -6.61 2.44
C TYR A 313 10.59 -5.20 2.98
N ALA A 314 11.07 -4.31 2.11
CA ALA A 314 11.30 -2.90 2.43
C ALA A 314 12.23 -2.67 3.65
N ASP A 315 13.19 -3.56 3.90
CA ASP A 315 14.18 -3.41 4.96
C ASP A 315 13.55 -3.20 6.37
N GLN A 316 14.17 -2.40 7.23
CA GLN A 316 13.68 -2.14 8.58
C GLN A 316 12.29 -1.49 8.62
N TRP A 317 11.97 -0.58 7.71
CA TRP A 317 10.67 0.09 7.73
C TRP A 317 9.50 -0.83 7.28
N GLY A 318 9.77 -1.83 6.44
CA GLY A 318 8.82 -2.89 6.13
C GLY A 318 8.63 -3.86 7.30
N TYR A 319 9.69 -4.13 8.08
CA TYR A 319 9.55 -4.85 9.35
C TYR A 319 8.65 -4.08 10.33
N GLU A 320 8.89 -2.77 10.50
CA GLU A 320 8.09 -1.92 11.39
C GLU A 320 6.63 -1.78 10.94
N PHE A 321 6.40 -1.77 9.63
CA PHE A 321 5.07 -1.79 9.05
C PHE A 321 4.27 -3.02 9.49
N VAL A 322 4.86 -4.22 9.42
CA VAL A 322 4.21 -5.46 9.90
C VAL A 322 4.12 -5.48 11.43
N ALA A 323 5.17 -5.04 12.14
CA ALA A 323 5.18 -4.98 13.59
C ALA A 323 4.09 -4.05 14.16
N GLU A 324 3.72 -2.98 13.46
CA GLU A 324 2.59 -2.13 13.85
C GLU A 324 1.27 -2.92 13.90
N PHE A 325 1.00 -3.74 12.89
CA PHE A 325 -0.21 -4.58 12.85
C PHE A 325 -0.27 -5.56 14.03
N VAL A 326 0.84 -6.23 14.29
CA VAL A 326 0.94 -7.17 15.43
C VAL A 326 0.71 -6.47 16.76
N ARG A 327 1.35 -5.30 16.97
CA ARG A 327 1.13 -4.48 18.17
C ARG A 327 -0.32 -3.99 18.27
N ALA A 328 -0.91 -3.57 17.16
CA ALA A 328 -2.28 -3.08 17.12
C ALA A 328 -3.29 -4.16 17.54
N ILE A 329 -3.09 -5.42 17.13
CA ILE A 329 -3.93 -6.55 17.57
C ILE A 329 -3.84 -6.70 19.10
N ARG A 330 -2.63 -6.73 19.65
CA ARG A 330 -2.43 -6.90 21.10
C ARG A 330 -3.01 -5.74 21.93
N GLN A 331 -2.97 -4.54 21.38
CA GLN A 331 -3.43 -3.32 22.07
C GLN A 331 -4.90 -2.97 21.81
N GLY A 332 -5.55 -3.63 20.85
CA GLY A 332 -6.88 -3.25 20.37
C GLY A 332 -6.91 -1.84 19.76
N SER A 333 -5.81 -1.42 19.13
CA SER A 333 -5.64 -0.08 18.55
C SER A 333 -5.79 -0.11 17.02
N LYS A 334 -5.90 1.07 16.40
CA LYS A 334 -5.89 1.20 14.94
C LYS A 334 -4.45 1.23 14.41
N THR A 335 -4.26 0.71 13.20
CA THR A 335 -3.04 0.91 12.41
C THR A 335 -3.07 2.25 11.68
N LYS A 336 -1.91 2.71 11.17
CA LYS A 336 -1.83 3.96 10.37
C LYS A 336 -2.65 3.90 9.09
N VAL A 337 -2.78 2.71 8.48
CA VAL A 337 -3.53 2.51 7.25
C VAL A 337 -4.40 1.27 7.39
N CYS A 338 -5.60 1.46 7.89
CA CYS A 338 -6.60 0.41 8.05
C CYS A 338 -7.47 0.25 6.78
N ILE A 339 -8.42 -0.69 6.82
CA ILE A 339 -9.32 -0.97 5.69
C ILE A 339 -10.19 0.25 5.32
N HIS A 340 -10.57 1.10 6.27
CA HIS A 340 -11.33 2.33 5.99
C HIS A 340 -10.50 3.34 5.23
N ASP A 341 -9.19 3.44 5.50
CA ASP A 341 -8.28 4.29 4.74
C ASP A 341 -8.16 3.82 3.29
N ALA A 342 -8.02 2.50 3.10
CA ALA A 342 -8.01 1.92 1.77
C ALA A 342 -9.35 2.12 1.03
N TYR A 343 -10.48 2.04 1.73
CA TYR A 343 -11.79 2.36 1.16
C TYR A 343 -11.84 3.82 0.66
N ARG A 344 -11.36 4.79 1.45
CA ARG A 344 -11.26 6.20 1.03
C ARG A 344 -10.34 6.37 -0.20
N VAL A 345 -9.21 5.68 -0.22
CA VAL A 345 -8.30 5.67 -1.38
C VAL A 345 -9.00 5.11 -2.62
N MET A 346 -9.74 4.01 -2.49
CA MET A 346 -10.50 3.44 -3.61
C MET A 346 -11.62 4.37 -4.10
N GLN A 347 -12.30 5.11 -3.20
CA GLN A 347 -13.27 6.13 -3.60
C GLN A 347 -12.61 7.23 -4.47
N ILE A 348 -11.39 7.66 -4.14
CA ILE A 348 -10.64 8.65 -4.95
C ILE A 348 -10.30 8.06 -6.32
N ILE A 349 -9.88 6.80 -6.40
CA ILE A 349 -9.57 6.12 -7.66
C ILE A 349 -10.82 5.98 -8.53
N ASP A 350 -11.93 5.50 -7.98
CA ASP A 350 -13.21 5.38 -8.68
C ASP A 350 -13.71 6.75 -9.18
N ALA A 351 -13.63 7.79 -8.36
CA ALA A 351 -13.96 9.17 -8.74
C ALA A 351 -13.03 9.72 -9.84
N SER A 352 -11.77 9.32 -9.86
CA SER A 352 -10.82 9.70 -10.92
C SER A 352 -11.22 9.09 -12.27
N TYR A 353 -11.60 7.82 -12.30
CA TYR A 353 -12.11 7.18 -13.52
C TYR A 353 -13.44 7.80 -13.98
N GLU A 354 -14.35 8.08 -13.05
CA GLU A 354 -15.61 8.77 -13.34
C GLU A 354 -15.36 10.16 -13.91
N SER A 355 -14.48 10.94 -13.30
CA SER A 355 -14.09 12.28 -13.77
C SER A 355 -13.50 12.23 -15.18
N SER A 356 -12.57 11.31 -15.43
CA SER A 356 -11.96 11.14 -16.75
C SER A 356 -12.99 10.76 -17.83
N ARG A 357 -13.95 9.89 -17.47
CA ARG A 357 -15.01 9.42 -18.38
C ARG A 357 -16.02 10.51 -18.70
N THR A 358 -16.39 11.36 -17.72
CA THR A 358 -17.44 12.37 -17.86
C THR A 358 -16.91 13.75 -18.24
N GLY A 359 -15.62 14.01 -18.03
CA GLY A 359 -15.02 15.35 -18.13
C GLY A 359 -15.46 16.31 -17.02
N GLN A 360 -16.04 15.79 -15.92
CA GLN A 360 -16.56 16.58 -14.82
C GLN A 360 -15.74 16.40 -13.56
N ARG A 361 -15.75 17.40 -12.70
CA ARG A 361 -15.29 17.30 -11.32
C ARG A 361 -16.27 16.44 -10.51
N ILE A 362 -15.77 15.48 -9.77
CA ILE A 362 -16.55 14.58 -8.93
C ILE A 362 -16.36 14.97 -7.46
N GLU A 363 -17.46 15.23 -6.77
CA GLU A 363 -17.47 15.48 -5.32
C GLU A 363 -17.53 14.13 -4.57
N LEU A 364 -16.71 14.02 -3.53
CA LEU A 364 -16.71 12.89 -2.59
C LEU A 364 -17.45 13.29 -1.30
N THR A 365 -18.30 12.41 -0.81
CA THR A 365 -19.12 12.63 0.41
C THR A 365 -18.59 11.80 1.59
#